data_d9058aa5b2b5150226fef37b0d6d810e
#
_entry.id   d9058aa5b2b5150226fef37b0d6d810e
#
_cell.length_a   1.000
_cell.length_b   1.000
_cell.length_c   1.000
_cell.angle_alpha   90.00
_cell.angle_beta   90.00
_cell.angle_gamma   90.00
#
_symmetry.space_group_name_H-M   'P 1'
#
loop_
_entity.id
_entity.type
_entity.pdbx_description
1 polymer ?
#
loop_
_entity_poly.entity_id
_entity_poly.type
_entity_poly.pdbx_seq_one_letter_code
_entity_poly.pdbx_strand_id
1 'polypeptide(L)'
;MLFRSIRAKIGAGQPANAVFISRRPTGEIYSLALRTAFPERDWILTRILWLCGLERGKNRLGPVDTMRRYIYIHGCPDDDPMGSPSSRGCVKMRNNDIIRLFDQVPVGTRVTIRG
;
A
#
# COMPACT_ATOMS: atom_id res chain seq x y z
N MET A 1 0.42 17.34 -10.01
CA MET A 1 -0.71 16.71 -9.26
C MET A 1 -1.27 15.59 -10.10
N LEU A 2 -1.35 14.38 -9.54
CA LEU A 2 -1.90 13.23 -10.23
C LEU A 2 -3.17 12.75 -9.53
N PHE A 3 -4.18 12.41 -10.33
CA PHE A 3 -5.46 11.92 -9.82
C PHE A 3 -5.53 10.41 -9.96
N ARG A 4 -5.91 9.75 -8.88
CA ARG A 4 -6.05 8.30 -8.81
C ARG A 4 -7.35 7.95 -8.09
N SER A 5 -7.72 6.69 -8.15
CA SER A 5 -8.84 6.19 -7.35
C SER A 5 -8.47 4.84 -6.74
N ILE A 6 -9.16 4.50 -5.66
CA ILE A 6 -8.99 3.19 -5.02
C ILE A 6 -9.69 2.14 -5.88
N ARG A 7 -8.92 1.26 -6.47
CA ARG A 7 -9.42 0.18 -7.33
C ARG A 7 -9.81 -1.05 -6.52
N ALA A 8 -9.03 -1.37 -5.49
CA ALA A 8 -9.30 -2.55 -4.67
C ALA A 8 -8.84 -2.30 -3.24
N LYS A 9 -9.56 -2.90 -2.30
CA LYS A 9 -9.24 -2.88 -0.87
C LYS A 9 -8.91 -4.31 -0.46
N ILE A 10 -7.70 -4.52 0.05
CA ILE A 10 -7.17 -5.87 0.34
C ILE A 10 -6.77 -5.96 1.81
N GLY A 11 -7.14 -7.06 2.45
CA GLY A 11 -6.72 -7.35 3.82
C GLY A 11 -7.79 -7.14 4.87
N ALA A 12 -9.07 -7.00 4.49
CA ALA A 12 -10.15 -6.90 5.47
C ALA A 12 -10.10 -8.09 6.45
N GLY A 13 -10.22 -7.79 7.74
CA GLY A 13 -10.21 -8.81 8.77
C GLY A 13 -8.84 -9.33 9.19
N GLN A 14 -7.77 -8.92 8.51
CA GLN A 14 -6.42 -9.31 8.91
C GLN A 14 -5.96 -8.51 10.13
N PRO A 15 -5.14 -9.13 11.01
CA PRO A 15 -4.61 -8.40 12.15
C PRO A 15 -3.61 -7.33 11.71
N ALA A 16 -3.37 -6.35 12.59
CA ALA A 16 -2.29 -5.41 12.40
C ALA A 16 -0.97 -6.16 12.27
N ASN A 17 -0.06 -5.66 11.42
CA ASN A 17 1.23 -6.27 11.12
C ASN A 17 1.14 -7.57 10.30
N ALA A 18 -0.04 -7.97 9.82
CA ALA A 18 -0.14 -9.07 8.88
C ALA A 18 0.69 -8.78 7.63
N VAL A 19 1.51 -9.75 7.21
CA VAL A 19 2.44 -9.59 6.09
C VAL A 19 1.75 -9.99 4.79
N PHE A 20 1.93 -9.17 3.75
CA PHE A 20 1.41 -9.44 2.41
C PHE A 20 2.54 -9.59 1.41
N ILE A 21 2.40 -10.58 0.52
CA ILE A 21 3.26 -10.75 -0.65
C ILE A 21 2.34 -10.92 -1.86
N SER A 22 2.60 -10.14 -2.92
CA SER A 22 1.77 -10.16 -4.13
C SER A 22 0.29 -10.00 -3.81
N ARG A 23 -0.04 -9.09 -2.91
CA ARG A 23 -1.40 -8.73 -2.48
C ARG A 23 -2.14 -9.84 -1.76
N ARG A 24 -1.42 -10.82 -1.23
CA ARG A 24 -2.02 -11.93 -0.48
C ARG A 24 -1.40 -12.02 0.90
N PRO A 25 -2.21 -12.26 1.94
CA PRO A 25 -1.66 -12.48 3.27
C PRO A 25 -0.85 -13.77 3.30
N THR A 26 0.33 -13.71 3.93
CA THR A 26 1.21 -14.88 4.04
C THR A 26 0.90 -15.74 5.24
N GLY A 27 0.13 -15.21 6.20
CA GLY A 27 -0.08 -15.84 7.49
C GLY A 27 0.95 -15.42 8.54
N GLU A 28 1.99 -14.69 8.12
CA GLU A 28 3.01 -14.19 9.03
C GLU A 28 2.55 -12.88 9.68
N ILE A 29 3.10 -12.62 10.87
CA ILE A 29 2.96 -11.33 11.54
C ILE A 29 4.35 -10.72 11.62
N TYR A 30 4.48 -9.48 11.18
CA TYR A 30 5.78 -8.80 11.17
C TYR A 30 6.39 -8.75 12.56
N SER A 31 7.70 -8.99 12.63
CA SER A 31 8.51 -8.86 13.83
C SER A 31 9.93 -8.48 13.43
N LEU A 32 10.70 -8.00 14.38
CA LEU A 32 12.12 -7.72 14.14
C LEU A 32 12.88 -9.00 13.78
N ALA A 33 12.51 -10.12 14.38
CA ALA A 33 13.11 -11.41 14.05
C ALA A 33 12.87 -11.79 12.59
N LEU A 34 11.63 -11.57 12.09
CA LEU A 34 11.30 -11.84 10.72
C LEU A 34 12.07 -10.92 9.77
N ARG A 35 12.17 -9.64 10.10
CA ARG A 35 12.94 -8.68 9.32
C ARG A 35 14.42 -9.04 9.26
N THR A 36 14.97 -9.49 10.36
CA THR A 36 16.38 -9.94 10.42
C THR A 36 16.61 -11.15 9.54
N ALA A 37 15.65 -12.09 9.51
CA ALA A 37 15.73 -13.28 8.68
C ALA A 37 15.60 -12.95 7.17
N PHE A 38 14.85 -11.91 6.81
CA PHE A 38 14.58 -11.55 5.43
C PHE A 38 14.78 -10.05 5.19
N PRO A 39 16.03 -9.54 5.29
CA PRO A 39 16.29 -8.11 5.24
C PRO A 39 15.99 -7.45 3.88
N GLU A 40 15.90 -8.26 2.83
CA GLU A 40 15.63 -7.75 1.47
C GLU A 40 14.15 -7.66 1.14
N ARG A 41 13.26 -8.13 2.02
CA ARG A 41 11.83 -8.08 1.75
C ARG A 41 11.29 -6.66 1.82
N ASP A 42 10.33 -6.38 0.94
CA ASP A 42 9.53 -5.18 1.00
C ASP A 42 8.33 -5.44 1.92
N TRP A 43 8.30 -4.76 3.07
CA TRP A 43 7.32 -5.05 4.11
C TRP A 43 6.02 -4.29 3.88
N ILE A 44 5.05 -4.97 3.27
CA ILE A 44 3.69 -4.46 3.07
C ILE A 44 2.82 -5.13 4.11
N LEU A 45 2.27 -4.31 5.01
CA LEU A 45 1.59 -4.82 6.22
C LEU A 45 0.16 -4.32 6.33
N THR A 46 -0.64 -5.07 7.02
CA THR A 46 -1.91 -4.68 7.64
C THR A 46 -3.07 -4.53 6.66
N ARG A 47 -2.96 -3.62 5.72
CA ARG A 47 -3.99 -3.34 4.69
C ARG A 47 -3.33 -2.80 3.44
N ILE A 48 -3.98 -3.05 2.31
CA ILE A 48 -3.56 -2.49 1.03
C ILE A 48 -4.74 -1.76 0.39
N LEU A 49 -4.51 -0.50 0.01
CA LEU A 49 -5.40 0.23 -0.89
C LEU A 49 -4.70 0.29 -2.24
N TRP A 50 -5.18 -0.47 -3.20
CA TRP A 50 -4.59 -0.57 -4.52
C TRP A 50 -5.14 0.53 -5.41
N LEU A 51 -4.25 1.35 -5.96
CA LEU A 51 -4.62 2.54 -6.71
C LEU A 51 -4.54 2.29 -8.21
N CYS A 52 -5.47 2.88 -8.94
CA CYS A 52 -5.35 3.00 -10.40
C CYS A 52 -5.39 4.47 -10.81
N GLY A 53 -4.78 4.78 -11.96
CA GLY A 53 -4.78 6.12 -12.48
C GLY A 53 -6.13 6.52 -13.05
N LEU A 54 -6.43 7.81 -13.01
CA LEU A 54 -7.63 8.39 -13.62
C LEU A 54 -7.31 9.15 -14.90
N GLU A 55 -6.05 9.50 -15.12
CA GLU A 55 -5.63 10.27 -16.29
C GLU A 55 -5.09 9.31 -17.35
N ARG A 56 -5.90 9.14 -18.40
CA ARG A 56 -5.54 8.25 -19.51
C ARG A 56 -4.25 8.73 -20.18
N GLY A 57 -3.34 7.78 -20.42
CA GLY A 57 -2.04 8.07 -21.04
C GLY A 57 -0.99 8.61 -20.09
N LYS A 58 -1.38 9.00 -18.89
CA LYS A 58 -0.46 9.49 -17.88
C LYS A 58 -0.24 8.47 -16.77
N ASN A 59 -1.32 7.95 -16.19
CA ASN A 59 -1.22 7.02 -15.08
C ASN A 59 -2.28 5.93 -15.10
N ARG A 60 -2.97 5.73 -16.20
CA ARG A 60 -4.06 4.74 -16.30
C ARG A 60 -3.79 3.61 -17.28
N LEU A 61 -3.20 3.88 -18.46
CA LEU A 61 -3.00 2.89 -19.50
C LEU A 61 -1.53 2.86 -19.94
N GLY A 62 -1.10 1.73 -20.50
CA GLY A 62 0.26 1.54 -20.98
C GLY A 62 1.28 1.45 -19.85
N PRO A 63 2.53 1.86 -20.11
CA PRO A 63 3.59 1.73 -19.11
C PRO A 63 3.44 2.64 -17.90
N VAL A 64 2.54 3.61 -17.95
CA VAL A 64 2.29 4.54 -16.84
C VAL A 64 1.06 4.17 -16.03
N ASP A 65 0.44 3.04 -16.29
CA ASP A 65 -0.74 2.59 -15.56
C ASP A 65 -0.37 2.26 -14.12
N THR A 66 -0.93 3.02 -13.19
CA THR A 66 -0.68 2.86 -11.75
C THR A 66 -1.01 1.45 -11.26
N MET A 67 -2.09 0.87 -11.78
CA MET A 67 -2.53 -0.45 -11.37
C MET A 67 -1.54 -1.54 -11.80
N ARG A 68 -0.97 -1.42 -13.00
CA ARG A 68 0.05 -2.35 -13.47
C ARG A 68 1.34 -2.25 -12.70
N ARG A 69 1.65 -1.07 -12.16
CA ARG A 69 2.84 -0.84 -11.35
C ARG A 69 2.65 -1.26 -9.90
N TYR A 70 1.46 -1.74 -9.54
CA TYR A 70 1.17 -2.17 -8.18
C TYR A 70 1.46 -1.08 -7.15
N ILE A 71 0.99 0.13 -7.42
CA ILE A 71 1.16 1.24 -6.49
C ILE A 71 0.06 1.16 -5.43
N TYR A 72 0.50 1.13 -4.18
CA TYR A 72 -0.39 0.93 -3.04
C TYR A 72 -0.24 2.04 -2.01
N ILE A 73 -1.30 2.26 -1.24
CA ILE A 73 -1.21 2.81 0.10
C ILE A 73 -1.29 1.61 1.04
N HIS A 74 -0.31 1.44 1.91
CA HIS A 74 -0.24 0.25 2.76
C HIS A 74 0.38 0.55 4.12
N GLY A 75 0.15 -0.37 5.07
CA GLY A 75 0.83 -0.32 6.35
C GLY A 75 2.30 -0.68 6.23
N CYS A 76 3.08 -0.29 7.20
CA CYS A 76 4.52 -0.56 7.25
C CYS A 76 4.95 -0.86 8.69
N PRO A 77 6.16 -1.44 8.87
CA PRO A 77 6.70 -1.62 10.20
C PRO A 77 6.77 -0.32 11.00
N ASP A 78 6.46 -0.37 12.29
CA ASP A 78 6.49 0.82 13.15
C ASP A 78 7.90 1.41 13.27
N ASP A 79 8.92 0.61 13.04
CA ASP A 79 10.32 1.06 13.04
C ASP A 79 10.78 1.66 11.71
N ASP A 80 9.95 1.65 10.67
CA ASP A 80 10.30 2.31 9.42
C ASP A 80 10.19 3.83 9.57
N PRO A 81 11.12 4.59 8.96
CA PRO A 81 11.00 6.03 8.94
C PRO A 81 9.80 6.47 8.11
N MET A 82 9.13 7.52 8.59
CA MET A 82 7.99 8.12 7.89
C MET A 82 8.41 9.45 7.28
N GLY A 83 7.64 9.87 6.26
CA GLY A 83 7.90 11.15 5.59
C GLY A 83 8.99 11.09 4.53
N SER A 84 9.58 9.94 4.30
CA SER A 84 10.56 9.73 3.23
C SER A 84 9.93 9.01 2.06
N PRO A 85 10.32 9.34 0.82
CA PRO A 85 9.80 8.62 -0.35
C PRO A 85 10.13 7.13 -0.29
N SER A 86 9.16 6.31 -0.69
CA SER A 86 9.42 4.89 -0.88
C SER A 86 10.16 4.69 -2.19
N SER A 87 11.13 3.77 -2.22
CA SER A 87 11.88 3.45 -3.42
C SER A 87 11.02 2.86 -4.54
N ARG A 88 9.82 2.40 -4.24
CA ARG A 88 8.92 1.74 -5.20
C ARG A 88 7.65 2.53 -5.48
N GLY A 89 7.59 3.77 -5.06
CA GLY A 89 6.46 4.65 -5.32
C GLY A 89 5.23 4.39 -4.47
N CYS A 90 5.25 3.43 -3.57
CA CYS A 90 4.14 3.17 -2.66
C CYS A 90 4.10 4.19 -1.53
N VAL A 91 2.90 4.43 -1.02
CA VAL A 91 2.68 5.33 0.11
C VAL A 91 2.56 4.50 1.37
N LYS A 92 3.44 4.75 2.33
CA LYS A 92 3.43 4.06 3.62
C LYS A 92 2.61 4.83 4.63
N MET A 93 1.86 4.08 5.44
CA MET A 93 1.14 4.63 6.58
C MET A 93 1.41 3.78 7.81
N ARG A 94 1.28 4.38 8.99
CA ARG A 94 1.28 3.60 10.23
C ARG A 94 0.12 2.61 10.22
N ASN A 95 0.32 1.44 10.81
CA ASN A 95 -0.66 0.36 10.75
C ASN A 95 -2.03 0.77 11.27
N ASN A 96 -2.08 1.51 12.39
CA ASN A 96 -3.36 1.99 12.92
C ASN A 96 -4.04 2.98 12.00
N ASP A 97 -3.27 3.80 11.30
CA ASP A 97 -3.80 4.82 10.39
C ASP A 97 -4.36 4.17 9.12
N ILE A 98 -3.67 3.16 8.56
CA ILE A 98 -4.18 2.49 7.36
C ILE A 98 -5.45 1.69 7.66
N ILE A 99 -5.57 1.09 8.84
CA ILE A 99 -6.79 0.40 9.24
C ILE A 99 -7.96 1.39 9.27
N ARG A 100 -7.74 2.55 9.88
CA ARG A 100 -8.77 3.58 10.00
C ARG A 100 -9.17 4.12 8.64
N LEU A 101 -8.20 4.42 7.79
CA LEU A 101 -8.46 4.90 6.44
C LEU A 101 -9.19 3.84 5.62
N PHE A 102 -8.75 2.59 5.70
CA PHE A 102 -9.36 1.46 4.99
C PHE A 102 -10.85 1.34 5.32
N ASP A 103 -11.22 1.50 6.59
CA ASP A 103 -12.60 1.37 7.01
C ASP A 103 -13.48 2.55 6.56
N GLN A 104 -12.88 3.70 6.30
CA GLN A 104 -13.61 4.92 5.95
C GLN A 104 -13.81 5.13 4.46
N VAL A 105 -12.96 4.54 3.61
CA VAL A 105 -12.98 4.83 2.18
C VAL A 105 -13.45 3.62 1.37
N PRO A 106 -14.50 3.77 0.54
CA PRO A 106 -14.92 2.71 -0.36
C PRO A 106 -14.04 2.65 -1.61
N VAL A 107 -14.14 1.53 -2.32
CA VAL A 107 -13.60 1.43 -3.68
C VAL A 107 -14.18 2.56 -4.53
N GLY A 108 -13.37 3.16 -5.37
CA GLY A 108 -13.75 4.29 -6.20
C GLY A 108 -13.45 5.64 -5.57
N THR A 109 -13.06 5.69 -4.29
CA THR A 109 -12.67 6.95 -3.65
C THR A 109 -11.51 7.58 -4.39
N ARG A 110 -11.66 8.88 -4.71
CA ARG A 110 -10.62 9.61 -5.42
C ARG A 110 -9.46 9.93 -4.46
N VAL A 111 -8.26 9.72 -4.95
CA VAL A 111 -7.02 10.02 -4.24
C VAL A 111 -6.22 11.02 -5.07
N THR A 112 -5.84 12.14 -4.46
CA THR A 112 -5.00 13.14 -5.12
C THR A 112 -3.61 13.07 -4.50
N ILE A 113 -2.60 12.85 -5.34
CA ILE A 113 -1.21 12.85 -4.91
C ILE A 113 -0.56 14.13 -5.42
N ARG A 114 -0.07 14.93 -4.48
CA ARG A 114 0.62 16.18 -4.77
C ARG A 114 2.12 15.96 -4.66
N GLY A 115 2.82 16.33 -5.70
CA GLY A 115 4.27 16.22 -5.76
C GLY A 115 4.98 17.36 -5.09
#